data_44d29d20a7730328737cc29d39a78608
#
_entry.id   44d29d20a7730328737cc29d39a78608
#
_cell.length_a   1.000
_cell.length_b   1.000
_cell.length_c   1.000
_cell.angle_alpha   90.00
_cell.angle_beta   90.00
_cell.angle_gamma   90.00
#
_symmetry.space_group_name_H-M   'P 1'
#
loop_
_entity.id
_entity.type
_entity.pdbx_description
1 polymer ?
#
loop_
_entity_poly.entity_id
_entity_poly.type
_entity_poly.pdbx_seq_one_letter_code
_entity_poly.pdbx_strand_id
1 'polypeptide(L)'
;VAGLTVPSVSFAAALSKEERDKMTPDEVIESLKSGNLRFREGKMQQHDYLAQKRASQKGQYPSAVILSCIDSRAPAEILLDAGIGETFNCRVAGNVENEDILGSMEFACALAGAKVIVVMGHTSCGAVKGAIANAELGNLTGLLSKIKPAITETAYAGERTADNYDFVDSVARTNIKMTLADIRQHSPTLNKLEQDGKIKIVGAIYKLVGGEVEFFT
;
A
#
# COMPACT_ATOMS: atom_id res chain seq x y z
N VAL A 1 26.30 36.72 -17.26
CA VAL A 1 25.15 36.17 -16.57
C VAL A 1 25.61 34.91 -15.89
N ALA A 2 25.92 34.98 -14.56
CA ALA A 2 26.36 33.84 -13.78
C ALA A 2 25.11 33.01 -13.45
N GLY A 3 25.03 31.80 -14.02
CA GLY A 3 24.00 30.83 -13.69
C GLY A 3 24.19 30.32 -12.27
N LEU A 4 23.25 30.59 -11.40
CA LEU A 4 23.12 29.94 -10.10
C LEU A 4 22.80 28.46 -10.35
N THR A 5 23.79 27.60 -10.23
CA THR A 5 23.60 26.17 -10.13
C THR A 5 23.01 25.86 -8.74
N VAL A 6 21.68 25.65 -8.67
CA VAL A 6 21.07 25.07 -7.47
C VAL A 6 21.60 23.63 -7.36
N PRO A 7 22.24 23.23 -6.24
CA PRO A 7 22.66 21.85 -6.08
C PRO A 7 21.43 20.96 -6.11
N SER A 8 21.33 20.07 -7.10
CA SER A 8 20.37 18.99 -7.09
C SER A 8 20.74 18.07 -5.93
N VAL A 9 19.94 18.05 -4.87
CA VAL A 9 20.06 17.04 -3.82
C VAL A 9 19.66 15.73 -4.48
N SER A 10 20.65 14.93 -4.86
CA SER A 10 20.44 13.58 -5.37
C SER A 10 20.17 12.69 -4.15
N PHE A 11 18.98 12.12 -4.04
CA PHE A 11 18.67 11.05 -3.10
C PHE A 11 19.30 9.74 -3.62
N ALA A 12 20.63 9.68 -3.56
CA ALA A 12 21.41 8.57 -4.10
C ALA A 12 21.48 7.33 -3.20
N ALA A 13 21.06 7.45 -1.94
CA ALA A 13 21.18 6.37 -0.96
C ALA A 13 19.80 5.71 -0.70
N ALA A 14 19.76 4.36 -0.69
CA ALA A 14 18.67 3.65 -0.07
C ALA A 14 18.70 3.87 1.45
N LEU A 15 17.53 3.75 2.11
CA LEU A 15 17.40 3.91 3.56
C LEU A 15 18.36 2.98 4.31
N SER A 16 19.12 3.53 5.24
CA SER A 16 20.00 2.76 6.10
C SER A 16 19.23 2.15 7.28
N LYS A 17 19.80 1.10 7.91
CA LYS A 17 19.22 0.50 9.10
C LYS A 17 19.07 1.50 10.24
N GLU A 18 20.08 2.35 10.43
CA GLU A 18 20.09 3.35 11.51
C GLU A 18 19.00 4.42 11.32
N GLU A 19 18.80 4.89 10.11
CA GLU A 19 17.75 5.85 9.78
C GLU A 19 16.37 5.22 9.99
N ARG A 20 16.13 4.02 9.42
CA ARG A 20 14.88 3.31 9.59
C ARG A 20 14.56 3.02 11.06
N ASP A 21 15.53 2.57 11.86
CA ASP A 21 15.31 2.20 13.26
C ASP A 21 14.90 3.41 14.12
N LYS A 22 15.33 4.62 13.76
CA LYS A 22 14.95 5.87 14.43
C LYS A 22 13.53 6.32 14.10
N MET A 23 12.96 5.88 12.98
CA MET A 23 11.61 6.28 12.56
C MET A 23 10.55 5.65 13.45
N THR A 24 9.57 6.44 13.82
CA THR A 24 8.33 5.96 14.41
C THR A 24 7.34 5.54 13.30
N PRO A 25 6.34 4.70 13.60
CA PRO A 25 5.29 4.37 12.62
C PRO A 25 4.57 5.61 12.06
N ASP A 26 4.34 6.64 12.88
CA ASP A 26 3.70 7.88 12.44
C ASP A 26 4.56 8.67 11.45
N GLU A 27 5.86 8.79 11.71
CA GLU A 27 6.80 9.45 10.79
C GLU A 27 6.85 8.73 9.45
N VAL A 28 6.77 7.38 9.44
CA VAL A 28 6.70 6.61 8.18
C VAL A 28 5.41 6.93 7.42
N ILE A 29 4.25 6.96 8.10
CA ILE A 29 2.97 7.31 7.46
C ILE A 29 3.03 8.72 6.88
N GLU A 30 3.55 9.70 7.60
CA GLU A 30 3.68 11.09 7.12
C GLU A 30 4.67 11.20 5.94
N SER A 31 5.74 10.40 5.93
CA SER A 31 6.65 10.31 4.79
C SER A 31 5.94 9.79 3.53
N LEU A 32 5.12 8.73 3.65
CA LEU A 32 4.34 8.19 2.55
C LEU A 32 3.29 9.20 2.03
N LYS A 33 2.60 9.91 2.93
CA LYS A 33 1.68 10.99 2.56
C LYS A 33 2.38 12.12 1.82
N SER A 34 3.55 12.53 2.31
CA SER A 34 4.38 13.55 1.66
C SER A 34 4.85 13.12 0.28
N GLY A 35 5.20 11.83 0.11
CA GLY A 35 5.52 11.24 -1.18
C GLY A 35 4.36 11.32 -2.16
N ASN A 36 3.15 10.98 -1.72
CA ASN A 36 1.96 11.10 -2.56
C ASN A 36 1.65 12.57 -2.94
N LEU A 37 1.87 13.50 -2.03
CA LEU A 37 1.71 14.91 -2.35
C LEU A 37 2.68 15.36 -3.46
N ARG A 38 3.97 14.96 -3.38
CA ARG A 38 4.96 15.24 -4.42
C ARG A 38 4.57 14.61 -5.77
N PHE A 39 4.09 13.36 -5.76
CA PHE A 39 3.57 12.70 -6.96
C PHE A 39 2.46 13.53 -7.62
N ARG A 40 1.45 13.95 -6.84
CA ARG A 40 0.31 14.72 -7.33
C ARG A 40 0.70 16.10 -7.88
N GLU A 41 1.70 16.71 -7.28
CA GLU A 41 2.20 18.05 -7.70
C GLU A 41 3.21 17.99 -8.85
N GLY A 42 3.58 16.78 -9.31
CA GLY A 42 4.64 16.63 -10.32
C GLY A 42 6.03 17.03 -9.81
N LYS A 43 6.23 16.97 -8.49
CA LYS A 43 7.49 17.35 -7.81
C LYS A 43 8.17 16.15 -7.15
N MET A 44 8.10 14.99 -7.80
CA MET A 44 8.75 13.78 -7.33
C MET A 44 10.25 13.99 -7.16
N GLN A 45 10.82 13.27 -6.19
CA GLN A 45 12.26 13.26 -5.97
C GLN A 45 13.01 12.67 -7.19
N GLN A 46 14.21 13.14 -7.42
CA GLN A 46 15.08 12.54 -8.42
C GLN A 46 15.78 11.32 -7.80
N HIS A 47 15.20 10.15 -8.02
CA HIS A 47 15.77 8.88 -7.58
C HIS A 47 16.88 8.42 -8.51
N ASP A 48 18.13 8.32 -8.00
CA ASP A 48 19.18 7.56 -8.69
C ASP A 48 19.01 6.07 -8.39
N TYR A 49 18.15 5.41 -9.15
CA TYR A 49 17.84 3.98 -8.95
C TYR A 49 19.08 3.07 -9.07
N LEU A 50 20.10 3.44 -9.86
CA LEU A 50 21.32 2.68 -9.97
C LEU A 50 22.21 2.83 -8.72
N ALA A 51 22.25 4.02 -8.13
CA ALA A 51 22.93 4.24 -6.87
C ALA A 51 22.20 3.53 -5.72
N GLN A 52 20.87 3.66 -5.64
CA GLN A 52 20.05 2.96 -4.63
C GLN A 52 20.18 1.44 -4.74
N LYS A 53 20.18 0.88 -5.95
CA LYS A 53 20.46 -0.55 -6.19
C LYS A 53 21.83 -0.95 -5.64
N ARG A 54 22.88 -0.15 -5.89
CA ARG A 54 24.22 -0.45 -5.36
C ARG A 54 24.26 -0.36 -3.84
N ALA A 55 23.62 0.65 -3.26
CA ALA A 55 23.60 0.87 -1.80
C ALA A 55 22.86 -0.26 -1.06
N SER A 56 21.75 -0.78 -1.64
CA SER A 56 20.94 -1.83 -1.04
C SER A 56 21.43 -3.27 -1.30
N GLN A 57 22.54 -3.45 -2.02
CA GLN A 57 23.02 -4.76 -2.47
C GLN A 57 23.34 -5.74 -1.33
N LYS A 58 23.84 -5.23 -0.18
CA LYS A 58 24.26 -6.03 0.97
C LYS A 58 23.22 -6.10 2.08
N GLY A 59 22.14 -5.35 1.97
CA GLY A 59 21.05 -5.31 2.95
C GLY A 59 19.97 -4.34 2.52
N GLN A 60 18.73 -4.59 2.98
CA GLN A 60 17.57 -3.74 2.72
C GLN A 60 16.90 -3.41 4.04
N TYR A 61 16.47 -2.16 4.18
CA TYR A 61 15.88 -1.64 5.42
C TYR A 61 14.60 -0.85 5.15
N PRO A 62 13.61 -1.45 4.45
CA PRO A 62 12.37 -0.76 4.13
C PRO A 62 11.62 -0.33 5.39
N SER A 63 11.00 0.85 5.33
CA SER A 63 10.25 1.41 6.46
C SER A 63 8.80 0.90 6.52
N ALA A 64 8.25 0.46 5.38
CA ALA A 64 6.87 0.00 5.26
C ALA A 64 6.75 -1.26 4.38
N VAL A 65 5.66 -2.00 4.55
CA VAL A 65 5.17 -3.00 3.60
C VAL A 65 3.78 -2.58 3.11
N ILE A 66 3.57 -2.62 1.80
CA ILE A 66 2.33 -2.18 1.15
C ILE A 66 1.68 -3.37 0.47
N LEU A 67 0.44 -3.70 0.88
CA LEU A 67 -0.43 -4.61 0.16
C LEU A 67 -1.32 -3.80 -0.77
N SER A 68 -1.14 -3.95 -2.07
CA SER A 68 -1.92 -3.23 -3.07
C SER A 68 -2.51 -4.14 -4.14
N CYS A 69 -3.42 -3.59 -4.95
CA CYS A 69 -3.96 -4.30 -6.10
C CYS A 69 -2.90 -4.50 -7.19
N ILE A 70 -3.04 -5.55 -8.01
CA ILE A 70 -2.23 -5.75 -9.22
C ILE A 70 -2.54 -4.73 -10.32
N ASP A 71 -3.52 -3.85 -10.14
CA ASP A 71 -3.93 -2.87 -11.16
C ASP A 71 -2.72 -2.07 -11.65
N SER A 72 -2.49 -2.10 -12.97
CA SER A 72 -1.31 -1.46 -13.59
C SER A 72 -1.25 0.05 -13.41
N ARG A 73 -2.37 0.67 -13.06
CA ARG A 73 -2.49 2.13 -12.81
C ARG A 73 -2.15 2.51 -11.36
N ALA A 74 -1.94 1.52 -10.48
CA ALA A 74 -1.73 1.71 -9.03
C ALA A 74 -0.37 1.15 -8.55
N PRO A 75 0.78 1.52 -9.15
CA PRO A 75 2.10 1.12 -8.66
C PRO A 75 2.45 1.92 -7.39
N ALA A 76 2.40 1.28 -6.24
CA ALA A 76 2.53 1.93 -4.94
C ALA A 76 3.82 2.76 -4.80
N GLU A 77 4.95 2.25 -5.29
CA GLU A 77 6.25 2.92 -5.24
C GLU A 77 6.22 4.28 -5.94
N ILE A 78 5.59 4.34 -7.11
CA ILE A 78 5.49 5.59 -7.88
C ILE A 78 4.51 6.55 -7.20
N LEU A 79 3.35 6.05 -6.76
CA LEU A 79 2.31 6.87 -6.13
C LEU A 79 2.76 7.49 -4.81
N LEU A 80 3.68 6.84 -4.12
CA LEU A 80 4.21 7.28 -2.81
C LEU A 80 5.63 7.86 -2.93
N ASP A 81 6.12 8.06 -4.17
CA ASP A 81 7.44 8.62 -4.46
C ASP A 81 8.55 7.92 -3.66
N ALA A 82 8.52 6.59 -3.67
CA ALA A 82 9.45 5.73 -2.95
C ALA A 82 10.53 5.16 -3.89
N GLY A 83 11.77 5.15 -3.41
CA GLY A 83 12.91 4.60 -4.11
C GLY A 83 13.13 3.10 -3.88
N ILE A 84 14.17 2.56 -4.54
CA ILE A 84 14.58 1.16 -4.34
C ILE A 84 15.06 0.95 -2.91
N GLY A 85 14.47 -0.04 -2.22
CA GLY A 85 14.81 -0.43 -0.86
C GLY A 85 14.06 0.32 0.23
N GLU A 86 13.12 1.22 -0.10
CA GLU A 86 12.36 2.01 0.89
C GLU A 86 11.07 1.33 1.34
N THR A 87 10.45 0.51 0.47
CA THR A 87 9.22 -0.23 0.79
C THR A 87 9.28 -1.68 0.32
N PHE A 88 8.66 -2.60 1.06
CA PHE A 88 8.24 -3.90 0.54
C PHE A 88 6.88 -3.76 -0.15
N ASN A 89 6.66 -4.51 -1.22
CA ASN A 89 5.41 -4.43 -1.97
C ASN A 89 4.85 -5.81 -2.24
N CYS A 90 3.64 -6.06 -1.72
CA CYS A 90 2.82 -7.23 -2.00
C CYS A 90 1.67 -6.80 -2.91
N ARG A 91 1.41 -7.54 -4.00
CA ARG A 91 0.33 -7.17 -4.94
C ARG A 91 -0.53 -8.38 -5.29
N VAL A 92 -1.83 -8.22 -5.07
CA VAL A 92 -2.84 -9.21 -5.46
C VAL A 92 -4.13 -8.49 -5.86
N ALA A 93 -4.88 -9.01 -6.83
CA ALA A 93 -6.11 -8.37 -7.28
C ALA A 93 -7.08 -8.15 -6.11
N GLY A 94 -7.58 -6.91 -5.96
CA GLY A 94 -8.44 -6.52 -4.85
C GLY A 94 -7.75 -6.43 -3.48
N ASN A 95 -6.43 -6.40 -3.42
CA ASN A 95 -5.64 -6.22 -2.18
C ASN A 95 -6.12 -7.09 -1.00
N VAL A 96 -6.57 -8.31 -1.26
CA VAL A 96 -6.98 -9.29 -0.24
C VAL A 96 -5.76 -9.96 0.39
N GLU A 97 -5.88 -10.42 1.63
CA GLU A 97 -4.83 -11.20 2.27
C GLU A 97 -4.93 -12.71 1.97
N ASN A 98 -3.85 -13.42 2.16
CA ASN A 98 -3.74 -14.87 2.20
C ASN A 98 -2.49 -15.26 3.01
N GLU A 99 -2.27 -16.56 3.23
CA GLU A 99 -1.14 -17.05 4.03
C GLU A 99 0.23 -16.55 3.54
N ASP A 100 0.46 -16.51 2.22
CA ASP A 100 1.72 -16.04 1.66
C ASP A 100 1.92 -14.53 1.85
N ILE A 101 0.85 -13.74 1.72
CA ILE A 101 0.86 -12.30 2.00
C ILE A 101 1.10 -12.04 3.48
N LEU A 102 0.43 -12.77 4.38
CA LEU A 102 0.64 -12.65 5.82
C LEU A 102 2.07 -13.00 6.21
N GLY A 103 2.59 -14.14 5.72
CA GLY A 103 3.99 -14.53 5.95
C GLY A 103 4.99 -13.49 5.45
N SER A 104 4.72 -12.87 4.29
CA SER A 104 5.54 -11.77 3.76
C SER A 104 5.51 -10.52 4.64
N MET A 105 4.35 -10.16 5.19
CA MET A 105 4.21 -9.06 6.15
C MET A 105 4.91 -9.35 7.47
N GLU A 106 4.81 -10.59 7.97
CA GLU A 106 5.53 -11.01 9.17
C GLU A 106 7.05 -10.92 8.97
N PHE A 107 7.56 -11.41 7.84
CA PHE A 107 8.95 -11.22 7.48
C PHE A 107 9.33 -9.73 7.47
N ALA A 108 8.55 -8.90 6.79
CA ALA A 108 8.81 -7.47 6.66
C ALA A 108 8.85 -6.76 8.03
N CYS A 109 7.90 -7.05 8.92
CA CYS A 109 7.77 -6.33 10.19
C CYS A 109 8.60 -6.95 11.31
N ALA A 110 8.50 -8.28 11.52
CA ALA A 110 9.16 -8.94 12.65
C ALA A 110 10.65 -9.17 12.44
N LEU A 111 11.08 -9.47 11.20
CA LEU A 111 12.47 -9.80 10.90
C LEU A 111 13.21 -8.64 10.23
N ALA A 112 12.63 -8.02 9.22
CA ALA A 112 13.27 -6.92 8.51
C ALA A 112 13.04 -5.54 9.16
N GLY A 113 12.06 -5.42 10.08
CA GLY A 113 11.85 -4.26 10.95
C GLY A 113 11.06 -3.11 10.32
N ALA A 114 10.26 -3.36 9.28
CA ALA A 114 9.31 -2.37 8.77
C ALA A 114 8.34 -1.91 9.88
N LYS A 115 7.97 -0.64 9.85
CA LYS A 115 7.21 0.02 10.91
C LYS A 115 5.72 0.15 10.59
N VAL A 116 5.34 0.02 9.30
CA VAL A 116 3.96 0.24 8.86
C VAL A 116 3.55 -0.83 7.85
N ILE A 117 2.34 -1.37 8.04
CA ILE A 117 1.61 -2.12 7.02
C ILE A 117 0.55 -1.18 6.44
N VAL A 118 0.57 -0.99 5.12
CA VAL A 118 -0.46 -0.23 4.40
C VAL A 118 -1.26 -1.19 3.53
N VAL A 119 -2.57 -1.32 3.76
CA VAL A 119 -3.49 -1.96 2.82
C VAL A 119 -4.04 -0.88 1.91
N MET A 120 -3.57 -0.83 0.66
CA MET A 120 -3.92 0.19 -0.31
C MET A 120 -4.82 -0.37 -1.41
N GLY A 121 -6.11 -0.06 -1.36
CA GLY A 121 -7.03 -0.25 -2.48
C GLY A 121 -7.04 0.95 -3.42
N HIS A 122 -7.90 0.91 -4.43
CA HIS A 122 -8.05 2.01 -5.37
C HIS A 122 -9.48 2.11 -5.90
N THR A 123 -9.87 3.30 -6.38
CA THR A 123 -11.17 3.51 -7.02
C THR A 123 -11.27 2.73 -8.33
N SER A 124 -12.50 2.41 -8.73
CA SER A 124 -12.80 1.68 -9.97
C SER A 124 -12.06 0.34 -10.09
N CYS A 125 -11.91 -0.40 -8.97
CA CYS A 125 -11.16 -1.65 -8.92
C CYS A 125 -11.86 -2.76 -9.71
N GLY A 126 -11.17 -3.32 -10.70
CA GLY A 126 -11.70 -4.39 -11.54
C GLY A 126 -12.03 -5.67 -10.77
N ALA A 127 -11.27 -6.03 -9.74
CA ALA A 127 -11.56 -7.19 -8.90
C ALA A 127 -12.84 -6.98 -8.07
N VAL A 128 -13.05 -5.77 -7.53
CA VAL A 128 -14.28 -5.41 -6.81
C VAL A 128 -15.49 -5.46 -7.77
N LYS A 129 -15.36 -4.88 -8.96
CA LYS A 129 -16.40 -4.97 -10.00
C LYS A 129 -16.72 -6.42 -10.36
N GLY A 130 -15.71 -7.26 -10.55
CA GLY A 130 -15.86 -8.68 -10.83
C GLY A 130 -16.58 -9.42 -9.70
N ALA A 131 -16.27 -9.11 -8.43
CA ALA A 131 -16.94 -9.70 -7.28
C ALA A 131 -18.43 -9.31 -7.21
N ILE A 132 -18.75 -8.02 -7.45
CA ILE A 132 -20.13 -7.51 -7.51
C ILE A 132 -20.92 -8.18 -8.66
N ALA A 133 -20.29 -8.34 -9.82
CA ALA A 133 -20.89 -8.98 -11.00
C ALA A 133 -20.96 -10.52 -10.89
N ASN A 134 -20.46 -11.11 -9.80
CA ASN A 134 -20.33 -12.57 -9.65
C ASN A 134 -19.58 -13.25 -10.80
N ALA A 135 -18.51 -12.62 -11.30
CA ALA A 135 -17.69 -13.19 -12.37
C ALA A 135 -17.05 -14.52 -11.93
N GLU A 136 -17.02 -15.48 -12.87
CA GLU A 136 -16.45 -16.81 -12.66
C GLU A 136 -15.41 -17.12 -13.73
N LEU A 137 -14.18 -17.43 -13.30
CA LEU A 137 -13.08 -17.82 -14.18
C LEU A 137 -11.99 -18.52 -13.38
N GLY A 138 -11.88 -19.82 -13.47
CA GLY A 138 -10.79 -20.59 -12.85
C GLY A 138 -10.46 -20.13 -11.42
N ASN A 139 -9.20 -19.85 -11.17
CA ASN A 139 -8.74 -19.38 -9.84
C ASN A 139 -9.25 -17.97 -9.47
N LEU A 140 -9.68 -17.17 -10.45
CA LEU A 140 -10.28 -15.85 -10.17
C LEU A 140 -11.55 -15.98 -9.33
N THR A 141 -12.37 -17.01 -9.54
CA THR A 141 -13.57 -17.26 -8.75
C THR A 141 -13.27 -17.33 -7.25
N GLY A 142 -12.24 -18.10 -6.89
CA GLY A 142 -11.79 -18.22 -5.48
C GLY A 142 -11.23 -16.90 -4.92
N LEU A 143 -10.51 -16.13 -5.74
CA LEU A 143 -10.02 -14.82 -5.33
C LEU A 143 -11.17 -13.84 -5.07
N LEU A 144 -12.13 -13.75 -6.01
CA LEU A 144 -13.28 -12.84 -5.88
C LEU A 144 -14.19 -13.21 -4.70
N SER A 145 -14.25 -14.49 -4.31
CA SER A 145 -15.02 -14.92 -3.13
C SER A 145 -14.54 -14.26 -1.84
N LYS A 146 -13.26 -13.88 -1.74
CA LYS A 146 -12.70 -13.16 -0.59
C LYS A 146 -13.20 -11.70 -0.49
N ILE A 147 -13.61 -11.11 -1.62
CA ILE A 147 -14.15 -9.74 -1.67
C ILE A 147 -15.66 -9.72 -1.39
N LYS A 148 -16.38 -10.81 -1.65
CA LYS A 148 -17.84 -10.87 -1.51
C LYS A 148 -18.37 -10.43 -0.14
N PRO A 149 -17.76 -10.77 1.01
CA PRO A 149 -18.20 -10.26 2.29
C PRO A 149 -18.26 -8.72 2.36
N ALA A 150 -17.29 -8.03 1.75
CA ALA A 150 -17.28 -6.56 1.71
C ALA A 150 -18.50 -5.98 0.96
N ILE A 151 -19.03 -6.69 -0.04
CA ILE A 151 -20.23 -6.27 -0.75
C ILE A 151 -21.42 -6.26 0.21
N THR A 152 -21.57 -7.31 1.03
CA THR A 152 -22.67 -7.45 1.99
C THR A 152 -22.58 -6.38 3.08
N GLU A 153 -21.38 -6.19 3.63
CA GLU A 153 -21.12 -5.26 4.75
C GLU A 153 -21.14 -3.78 4.34
N THR A 154 -21.09 -3.48 3.03
CA THR A 154 -21.11 -2.09 2.59
C THR A 154 -22.51 -1.49 2.74
N ALA A 155 -22.65 -0.51 3.65
CA ALA A 155 -23.84 0.32 3.74
C ALA A 155 -23.90 1.29 2.55
N TYR A 156 -24.91 1.12 1.68
CA TYR A 156 -25.07 1.95 0.49
C TYR A 156 -26.54 2.09 0.12
N ALA A 157 -27.02 3.32 -0.07
CA ALA A 157 -28.43 3.63 -0.31
C ALA A 157 -28.78 3.77 -1.80
N GLY A 158 -27.85 3.44 -2.71
CA GLY A 158 -28.07 3.53 -4.16
C GLY A 158 -28.14 2.16 -4.82
N GLU A 159 -28.03 2.17 -6.15
CA GLU A 159 -27.98 0.97 -6.97
C GLU A 159 -26.67 0.20 -6.70
N ARG A 160 -26.82 -1.10 -6.37
CA ARG A 160 -25.70 -1.97 -5.94
C ARG A 160 -25.21 -2.83 -7.11
N THR A 161 -24.74 -2.17 -8.16
CA THR A 161 -24.27 -2.85 -9.39
C THR A 161 -22.79 -2.54 -9.66
N ALA A 162 -22.18 -3.39 -10.51
CA ALA A 162 -20.79 -3.20 -10.94
C ALA A 162 -20.60 -1.97 -11.84
N ASP A 163 -21.67 -1.42 -12.40
CA ASP A 163 -21.63 -0.22 -13.25
C ASP A 163 -21.79 1.07 -12.44
N ASN A 164 -22.24 0.97 -11.18
CA ASN A 164 -22.27 2.09 -10.26
C ASN A 164 -20.91 2.25 -9.58
N TYR A 165 -20.09 3.17 -10.09
CA TYR A 165 -18.73 3.40 -9.58
C TYR A 165 -18.70 3.86 -8.11
N ASP A 166 -19.68 4.64 -7.64
CA ASP A 166 -19.74 5.06 -6.24
C ASP A 166 -19.97 3.85 -5.31
N PHE A 167 -20.79 2.89 -5.75
CA PHE A 167 -20.96 1.64 -5.03
C PHE A 167 -19.69 0.79 -5.05
N VAL A 168 -19.05 0.64 -6.22
CA VAL A 168 -17.77 -0.08 -6.36
C VAL A 168 -16.72 0.50 -5.44
N ASP A 169 -16.58 1.82 -5.37
CA ASP A 169 -15.59 2.51 -4.54
C ASP A 169 -15.92 2.38 -3.04
N SER A 170 -17.20 2.37 -2.69
CA SER A 170 -17.66 2.10 -1.32
C SER A 170 -17.31 0.67 -0.89
N VAL A 171 -17.53 -0.32 -1.77
CA VAL A 171 -17.13 -1.72 -1.53
C VAL A 171 -15.60 -1.84 -1.43
N ALA A 172 -14.85 -1.16 -2.29
CA ALA A 172 -13.39 -1.17 -2.22
C ALA A 172 -12.89 -0.65 -0.85
N ARG A 173 -13.49 0.42 -0.32
CA ARG A 173 -13.17 0.96 1.01
C ARG A 173 -13.53 -0.04 2.13
N THR A 174 -14.68 -0.68 2.05
CA THR A 174 -15.07 -1.73 3.01
C THR A 174 -14.12 -2.93 2.94
N ASN A 175 -13.73 -3.37 1.75
CA ASN A 175 -12.78 -4.45 1.55
C ASN A 175 -11.41 -4.15 2.19
N ILE A 176 -10.91 -2.91 2.09
CA ILE A 176 -9.69 -2.50 2.79
C ILE A 176 -9.86 -2.68 4.30
N LYS A 177 -10.96 -2.17 4.88
CA LYS A 177 -11.23 -2.28 6.32
C LYS A 177 -11.31 -3.74 6.80
N MET A 178 -11.94 -4.59 6.01
CA MET A 178 -12.00 -6.03 6.32
C MET A 178 -10.62 -6.68 6.24
N THR A 179 -9.83 -6.39 5.20
CA THR A 179 -8.46 -6.89 5.09
C THR A 179 -7.58 -6.45 6.28
N LEU A 180 -7.76 -5.21 6.81
CA LEU A 180 -7.07 -4.77 8.02
C LEU A 180 -7.47 -5.61 9.25
N ALA A 181 -8.76 -5.95 9.37
CA ALA A 181 -9.25 -6.80 10.45
C ALA A 181 -8.73 -8.25 10.31
N ASP A 182 -8.75 -8.79 9.10
CA ASP A 182 -8.28 -10.14 8.79
C ASP A 182 -6.78 -10.29 9.07
N ILE A 183 -5.94 -9.30 8.71
CA ILE A 183 -4.51 -9.29 9.05
C ILE A 183 -4.31 -9.41 10.58
N ARG A 184 -5.07 -8.64 11.37
CA ARG A 184 -5.00 -8.69 12.84
C ARG A 184 -5.48 -10.02 13.42
N GLN A 185 -6.52 -10.59 12.81
CA GLN A 185 -7.12 -11.84 13.23
C GLN A 185 -6.25 -13.06 12.88
N HIS A 186 -5.72 -13.08 11.65
CA HIS A 186 -5.03 -14.25 11.10
C HIS A 186 -3.52 -14.24 11.38
N SER A 187 -2.93 -13.11 11.79
CA SER A 187 -1.54 -13.04 12.22
C SER A 187 -1.40 -12.57 13.67
N PRO A 188 -1.34 -13.47 14.65
CA PRO A 188 -1.03 -13.12 16.02
C PRO A 188 0.29 -12.36 16.18
N THR A 189 1.27 -12.64 15.33
CA THR A 189 2.57 -11.95 15.29
C THR A 189 2.41 -10.47 14.98
N LEU A 190 1.70 -10.13 13.90
CA LEU A 190 1.48 -8.74 13.49
C LEU A 190 0.59 -8.00 14.48
N ASN A 191 -0.47 -8.64 14.96
CA ASN A 191 -1.34 -8.08 15.99
C ASN A 191 -0.57 -7.74 17.27
N LYS A 192 0.32 -8.63 17.72
CA LYS A 192 1.17 -8.37 18.89
C LYS A 192 2.12 -7.20 18.66
N LEU A 193 2.75 -7.11 17.50
CA LEU A 193 3.62 -5.98 17.16
C LEU A 193 2.88 -4.64 17.14
N GLU A 194 1.62 -4.63 16.65
CA GLU A 194 0.78 -3.43 16.67
C GLU A 194 0.37 -3.05 18.09
N GLN A 195 -0.04 -4.01 18.93
CA GLN A 195 -0.38 -3.78 20.34
C GLN A 195 0.81 -3.25 21.15
N ASP A 196 2.02 -3.72 20.84
CA ASP A 196 3.26 -3.25 21.46
C ASP A 196 3.71 -1.87 20.93
N GLY A 197 2.97 -1.25 20.02
CA GLY A 197 3.30 0.03 19.40
C GLY A 197 4.52 0.01 18.48
N LYS A 198 4.99 -1.18 18.08
CA LYS A 198 6.16 -1.34 17.21
C LYS A 198 5.85 -1.09 15.75
N ILE A 199 4.61 -1.38 15.36
CA ILE A 199 4.10 -1.13 14.00
C ILE A 199 2.72 -0.46 14.05
N LYS A 200 2.28 0.08 12.92
CA LYS A 200 0.87 0.43 12.64
C LYS A 200 0.37 -0.30 11.42
N ILE A 201 -0.91 -0.72 11.46
CA ILE A 201 -1.62 -1.34 10.35
C ILE A 201 -2.71 -0.37 9.91
N VAL A 202 -2.56 0.23 8.72
CA VAL A 202 -3.41 1.32 8.24
C VAL A 202 -3.97 1.03 6.85
N GLY A 203 -5.13 1.58 6.57
CA GLY A 203 -5.76 1.55 5.26
C GLY A 203 -5.44 2.78 4.43
N ALA A 204 -5.44 2.61 3.11
CA ALA A 204 -5.40 3.72 2.18
C ALA A 204 -6.23 3.42 0.93
N ILE A 205 -6.81 4.45 0.34
CA ILE A 205 -7.46 4.32 -0.97
C ILE A 205 -6.84 5.31 -1.95
N TYR A 206 -6.35 4.77 -3.07
CA TYR A 206 -5.83 5.55 -4.18
C TYR A 206 -6.96 5.96 -5.12
N LYS A 207 -7.14 7.25 -5.30
CA LYS A 207 -8.11 7.82 -6.23
C LYS A 207 -7.47 7.94 -7.61
N LEU A 208 -7.93 7.17 -8.60
CA LEU A 208 -7.42 7.23 -9.97
C LEU A 208 -7.58 8.64 -10.57
N VAL A 209 -8.64 9.35 -10.18
CA VAL A 209 -8.82 10.76 -10.53
C VAL A 209 -8.15 11.62 -9.47
N GLY A 210 -7.23 12.48 -9.88
CA GLY A 210 -6.48 13.38 -9.00
C GLY A 210 -5.27 12.78 -8.29
N GLY A 211 -5.08 11.44 -8.35
CA GLY A 211 -3.87 10.78 -7.86
C GLY A 211 -3.68 10.75 -6.35
N GLU A 212 -4.72 11.08 -5.57
CA GLU A 212 -4.64 11.11 -4.11
C GLU A 212 -4.64 9.71 -3.50
N VAL A 213 -3.74 9.48 -2.56
CA VAL A 213 -3.77 8.34 -1.63
C VAL A 213 -4.28 8.83 -0.29
N GLU A 214 -5.55 8.56 0.00
CA GLU A 214 -6.22 8.95 1.24
C GLU A 214 -5.99 7.85 2.29
N PHE A 215 -5.25 8.17 3.36
CA PHE A 215 -5.00 7.25 4.48
C PHE A 215 -6.13 7.31 5.51
N PHE A 216 -6.45 6.15 6.10
CA PHE A 216 -7.43 6.02 7.19
C PHE A 216 -7.10 4.83 8.10
N THR A 217 -7.67 4.79 9.29
CA THR A 217 -7.56 3.70 10.28
C THR A 217 -8.88 2.94 10.39
#